data_d57cc0027be63d8a011c6965164bfb35
#
_entry.id   d57cc0027be63d8a011c6965164bfb35
#
_cell.length_a   1.000
_cell.length_b   1.000
_cell.length_c   1.000
_cell.angle_alpha   90.00
_cell.angle_beta   90.00
_cell.angle_gamma   90.00
#
_symmetry.space_group_name_H-M   'P 1'
#
loop_
_entity.id
_entity.type
_entity.pdbx_description
1 polymer ?
#
loop_
_entity_poly.entity_id
_entity_poly.type
_entity_poly.pdbx_seq_one_letter_code
_entity_poly.pdbx_strand_id
1 'polypeptide(L)'
;MHARATNHNWNATATINYYLGTTHLFTLNNVLTDFRRCNASLLTSEVLTDAIDKRTRKNITGLQYRLTPTDKWNFSVFGKYYNLYVAGPVATTEAQDEYVRTSHRMDFWGYGAAATWFIIDGLQTKLSYEKACRLPTIEEMFGDEDLETGDIGIKPERSHNGNINLSYSNRFGQHSIYLEGGLVYRDTKDYIQRNIMSMSGGKYAASYINYGNVRTKGYNFSLRYALGRWLSIGGNFTKMNVCDNMKTSMGSTAANINYKQRISNLPYIFADSDINLYWHNCAKKGNTLSLTYDNQYLHSFTYYTSNIGANKGDYVVPNQFSHNMTLTYSMMRGRYSVSMECRNFTDEKLYDNFSLQKAGRAFYGKVRVHF
;
A
#
# COMPACT_ATOMS: atom_id res chain seq x y z
N MET A 1 12.60 24.01 21.38
CA MET A 1 11.70 22.88 21.73
C MET A 1 12.52 21.61 21.71
N HIS A 2 12.66 20.90 22.81
CA HIS A 2 13.39 19.63 22.85
C HIS A 2 12.42 18.53 23.30
N ALA A 3 11.71 17.93 22.36
CA ALA A 3 10.94 16.73 22.60
C ALA A 3 11.78 15.50 22.18
N ARG A 4 11.75 14.44 22.96
CA ARG A 4 12.42 13.17 22.67
C ARG A 4 11.38 12.06 22.68
N ALA A 5 11.24 11.36 21.56
CA ALA A 5 10.46 10.12 21.48
C ALA A 5 11.42 8.92 21.35
N THR A 6 11.23 7.92 22.19
CA THR A 6 11.98 6.66 22.12
C THR A 6 11.04 5.54 21.73
N ASN A 7 11.30 4.91 20.59
CA ASN A 7 10.50 3.82 20.07
C ASN A 7 11.22 2.48 20.28
N HIS A 8 10.52 1.52 20.87
CA HIS A 8 10.94 0.13 20.93
C HIS A 8 10.01 -0.69 20.05
N ASN A 9 10.54 -1.37 19.05
CA ASN A 9 9.77 -2.21 18.14
C ASN A 9 10.39 -3.61 18.10
N TRP A 10 9.58 -4.61 18.41
CA TRP A 10 9.97 -6.00 18.38
C TRP A 10 9.02 -6.81 17.49
N ASN A 11 9.59 -7.54 16.54
CA ASN A 11 8.85 -8.35 15.58
C ASN A 11 9.38 -9.79 15.61
N ALA A 12 8.46 -10.76 15.69
CA ALA A 12 8.78 -12.17 15.56
C ALA A 12 7.83 -12.83 14.56
N THR A 13 8.39 -13.68 13.72
CA THR A 13 7.61 -14.50 12.79
C THR A 13 8.06 -15.95 12.93
N ALA A 14 7.08 -16.85 13.07
CA ALA A 14 7.29 -18.29 13.08
C ALA A 14 6.42 -18.91 11.98
N THR A 15 7.01 -19.82 11.20
CA THR A 15 6.30 -20.56 10.15
C THR A 15 6.66 -22.03 10.25
N ILE A 16 5.66 -22.88 10.32
CA ILE A 16 5.80 -24.35 10.36
C ILE A 16 5.07 -24.89 9.13
N ASN A 17 5.77 -25.66 8.31
CA ASN A 17 5.23 -26.33 7.15
C ASN A 17 5.25 -27.86 7.39
N TYR A 18 4.11 -28.49 7.19
CA TYR A 18 3.98 -29.93 7.26
C TYR A 18 3.48 -30.46 5.93
N TYR A 19 4.30 -31.31 5.29
CA TYR A 19 4.01 -31.94 3.99
C TYR A 19 3.50 -33.36 4.20
N LEU A 20 2.33 -33.67 3.66
CA LEU A 20 1.80 -35.02 3.60
C LEU A 20 1.80 -35.48 2.15
N GLY A 21 2.82 -36.24 1.80
CA GLY A 21 3.13 -36.57 0.40
C GLY A 21 3.52 -35.33 -0.41
N THR A 22 3.24 -35.35 -1.70
CA THR A 22 3.53 -34.25 -2.65
C THR A 22 2.32 -33.34 -2.89
N THR A 23 1.15 -33.74 -2.44
CA THR A 23 -0.13 -33.11 -2.78
C THR A 23 -0.70 -32.23 -1.67
N HIS A 24 -0.34 -32.48 -0.40
CA HIS A 24 -0.91 -31.78 0.75
C HIS A 24 0.14 -30.99 1.49
N LEU A 25 -0.17 -29.71 1.77
CA LEU A 25 0.68 -28.86 2.61
C LEU A 25 -0.17 -28.14 3.66
N PHE A 26 0.20 -28.30 4.91
CA PHE A 26 -0.32 -27.54 6.04
C PHE A 26 0.73 -26.52 6.46
N THR A 27 0.32 -25.26 6.59
CA THR A 27 1.17 -24.17 7.02
C THR A 27 0.56 -23.49 8.23
N LEU A 28 1.28 -23.49 9.35
CA LEU A 28 0.97 -22.67 10.52
C LEU A 28 1.93 -21.48 10.52
N ASN A 29 1.38 -20.28 10.56
CA ASN A 29 2.14 -19.04 10.62
C ASN A 29 1.70 -18.21 11.80
N ASN A 30 2.65 -17.63 12.53
CA ASN A 30 2.38 -16.65 13.59
C ASN A 30 3.27 -15.43 13.40
N VAL A 31 2.67 -14.24 13.46
CA VAL A 31 3.37 -12.95 13.41
C VAL A 31 3.02 -12.19 14.67
N LEU A 32 4.02 -11.84 15.46
CA LEU A 32 3.90 -11.03 16.66
C LEU A 32 4.69 -9.73 16.48
N THR A 33 4.01 -8.60 16.70
CA THR A 33 4.62 -7.26 16.74
C THR A 33 4.29 -6.64 18.09
N ASP A 34 5.29 -6.16 18.83
CA ASP A 34 5.14 -5.37 20.04
C ASP A 34 5.85 -4.03 19.84
N PHE A 35 5.10 -2.95 19.90
CA PHE A 35 5.60 -1.58 19.75
C PHE A 35 5.31 -0.81 21.03
N ARG A 36 6.29 -0.06 21.51
CA ARG A 36 6.18 0.84 22.65
C ARG A 36 6.86 2.17 22.32
N ARG A 37 6.19 3.27 22.59
CA ARG A 37 6.73 4.63 22.50
C ARG A 37 6.69 5.27 23.87
N CYS A 38 7.84 5.80 24.28
CA CYS A 38 7.99 6.59 25.49
C CYS A 38 8.41 7.98 25.07
N ASN A 39 7.66 8.99 25.49
CA ASN A 39 7.97 10.38 25.22
C ASN A 39 8.61 11.01 26.44
N ALA A 40 9.47 11.99 26.22
CA ALA A 40 10.00 12.88 27.23
C ALA A 40 10.05 14.28 26.66
N SER A 41 9.22 15.17 27.18
CA SER A 41 9.28 16.61 26.90
C SER A 41 10.10 17.31 27.97
N LEU A 42 10.92 18.27 27.57
CA LEU A 42 11.68 19.13 28.47
C LEU A 42 10.89 20.39 28.88
N LEU A 43 9.69 20.58 28.36
CA LEU A 43 8.81 21.69 28.68
C LEU A 43 7.75 21.27 29.69
N THR A 44 7.75 21.84 30.85
CA THR A 44 6.87 21.52 31.99
C THR A 44 5.38 21.74 31.73
N SER A 45 4.99 22.42 30.67
CA SER A 45 3.58 22.67 30.29
C SER A 45 2.96 21.65 29.36
N GLU A 46 3.76 20.74 28.75
CA GLU A 46 3.29 19.76 27.77
C GLU A 46 3.38 18.30 28.29
N VAL A 47 3.63 18.13 29.58
CA VAL A 47 3.98 16.82 30.20
C VAL A 47 2.79 15.92 30.45
N LEU A 48 1.56 16.34 30.13
CA LEU A 48 0.34 15.61 30.51
C LEU A 48 0.26 14.18 29.90
N THR A 49 0.88 13.94 28.76
CA THR A 49 0.87 12.62 28.12
C THR A 49 2.21 11.87 28.19
N ASP A 50 3.30 12.55 28.56
CA ASP A 50 4.67 11.97 28.52
C ASP A 50 4.86 10.82 29.51
N ALA A 51 4.16 10.85 30.64
CA ALA A 51 4.18 9.79 31.63
C ALA A 51 3.39 8.52 31.21
N ILE A 52 2.63 8.60 30.11
CA ILE A 52 1.75 7.50 29.66
C ILE A 52 2.35 6.85 28.41
N ASP A 53 2.90 5.65 28.62
CA ASP A 53 3.42 4.85 27.50
C ASP A 53 2.33 4.51 26.49
N LYS A 54 2.67 4.74 25.20
CA LYS A 54 1.89 4.27 24.06
C LYS A 54 2.38 2.88 23.68
N ARG A 55 1.50 1.89 23.71
CA ARG A 55 1.86 0.49 23.39
C ARG A 55 0.84 -0.16 22.48
N THR A 56 1.30 -0.88 21.48
CA THR A 56 0.47 -1.81 20.72
C THR A 56 1.15 -3.16 20.57
N ARG A 57 0.36 -4.23 20.75
CA ARG A 57 0.77 -5.59 20.45
C ARG A 57 -0.21 -6.19 19.44
N LYS A 58 0.31 -6.65 18.32
CA LYS A 58 -0.44 -7.32 17.27
C LYS A 58 0.03 -8.76 17.19
N ASN A 59 -0.90 -9.70 17.28
CA ASN A 59 -0.63 -11.11 17.08
C ASN A 59 -1.57 -11.65 16.02
N ILE A 60 -1.01 -12.21 14.95
CA ILE A 60 -1.77 -12.80 13.84
C ILE A 60 -1.32 -14.24 13.70
N THR A 61 -2.25 -15.18 13.96
CA THR A 61 -2.03 -16.60 13.76
C THR A 61 -2.85 -17.10 12.58
N GLY A 62 -2.22 -17.71 11.60
CA GLY A 62 -2.85 -18.25 10.40
C GLY A 62 -2.60 -19.74 10.23
N LEU A 63 -3.63 -20.49 9.91
CA LEU A 63 -3.54 -21.88 9.47
C LEU A 63 -4.03 -21.96 8.03
N GLN A 64 -3.21 -22.53 7.16
CA GLN A 64 -3.52 -22.76 5.76
C GLN A 64 -3.38 -24.24 5.43
N TYR A 65 -4.31 -24.74 4.65
CA TYR A 65 -4.21 -26.03 3.96
C TYR A 65 -4.17 -25.78 2.46
N ARG A 66 -3.18 -26.36 1.78
CA ARG A 66 -3.05 -26.36 0.33
C ARG A 66 -3.12 -27.78 -0.21
N LEU A 67 -3.93 -27.96 -1.26
CA LEU A 67 -4.12 -29.20 -1.98
C LEU A 67 -3.72 -28.99 -3.44
N THR A 68 -2.81 -29.83 -3.94
CA THR A 68 -2.39 -29.87 -5.35
C THR A 68 -2.67 -31.27 -5.88
N PRO A 69 -3.94 -31.58 -6.25
CA PRO A 69 -4.34 -32.94 -6.63
C PRO A 69 -3.78 -33.37 -7.98
N THR A 70 -3.51 -32.42 -8.86
CA THR A 70 -2.92 -32.62 -10.19
C THR A 70 -2.08 -31.41 -10.56
N ASP A 71 -1.27 -31.52 -11.61
CA ASP A 71 -0.49 -30.39 -12.15
C ASP A 71 -1.36 -29.24 -12.69
N LYS A 72 -2.66 -29.50 -12.90
CA LYS A 72 -3.62 -28.51 -13.41
C LYS A 72 -4.34 -27.73 -12.34
N TRP A 73 -4.35 -28.20 -11.07
CA TRP A 73 -5.16 -27.59 -10.03
C TRP A 73 -4.37 -27.38 -8.74
N ASN A 74 -4.53 -26.21 -8.17
CA ASN A 74 -4.05 -25.89 -6.83
C ASN A 74 -5.19 -25.20 -6.06
N PHE A 75 -5.55 -25.76 -4.91
CA PHE A 75 -6.56 -25.20 -4.01
C PHE A 75 -5.90 -24.83 -2.70
N SER A 76 -6.33 -23.74 -2.09
CA SER A 76 -5.96 -23.40 -0.73
C SER A 76 -7.15 -22.85 0.04
N VAL A 77 -7.24 -23.23 1.32
CA VAL A 77 -8.17 -22.68 2.29
C VAL A 77 -7.37 -22.26 3.51
N PHE A 78 -7.78 -21.18 4.16
CA PHE A 78 -7.09 -20.70 5.34
C PHE A 78 -8.02 -20.00 6.32
N GLY A 79 -7.62 -20.04 7.60
CA GLY A 79 -8.20 -19.26 8.67
C GLY A 79 -7.13 -18.41 9.35
N LYS A 80 -7.49 -17.22 9.80
CA LYS A 80 -6.61 -16.29 10.50
C LYS A 80 -7.29 -15.79 11.76
N TYR A 81 -6.55 -15.76 12.85
CA TYR A 81 -6.95 -15.12 14.09
C TYR A 81 -6.09 -13.89 14.32
N TYR A 82 -6.75 -12.76 14.53
CA TYR A 82 -6.13 -11.47 14.78
C TYR A 82 -6.41 -11.04 16.20
N ASN A 83 -5.37 -10.74 16.96
CA ASN A 83 -5.47 -10.15 18.27
C ASN A 83 -4.72 -8.83 18.30
N LEU A 84 -5.41 -7.76 18.69
CA LEU A 84 -4.85 -6.42 18.85
C LEU A 84 -5.01 -6.00 20.30
N TYR A 85 -3.92 -5.64 20.95
CA TYR A 85 -3.89 -4.88 22.19
C TYR A 85 -3.33 -3.51 21.91
N VAL A 86 -4.00 -2.46 22.36
CA VAL A 86 -3.54 -1.07 22.28
C VAL A 86 -3.75 -0.38 23.61
N ALA A 87 -2.79 0.42 24.05
CA ALA A 87 -2.86 1.23 25.25
C ALA A 87 -2.17 2.56 25.02
N GLY A 88 -2.73 3.62 25.56
CA GLY A 88 -2.20 4.97 25.43
C GLY A 88 -3.00 6.00 26.21
N PRO A 89 -2.64 7.27 26.11
CA PRO A 89 -3.36 8.37 26.74
C PRO A 89 -4.68 8.64 26.01
N VAL A 90 -5.74 8.89 26.77
CA VAL A 90 -7.03 9.41 26.27
C VAL A 90 -7.39 10.62 27.14
N ALA A 91 -7.76 11.72 26.47
CA ALA A 91 -8.27 12.91 27.16
C ALA A 91 -9.58 12.57 27.89
N THR A 92 -9.69 12.99 29.15
CA THR A 92 -10.90 12.86 29.96
C THR A 92 -11.82 14.07 29.89
N THR A 93 -11.31 15.18 29.39
CA THR A 93 -12.00 16.47 29.27
C THR A 93 -12.05 16.91 27.81
N GLU A 94 -13.07 17.70 27.44
CA GLU A 94 -13.13 18.34 26.12
C GLU A 94 -12.00 19.35 25.88
N ALA A 95 -11.48 19.94 26.96
CA ALA A 95 -10.35 20.88 26.92
C ALA A 95 -8.99 20.17 26.66
N GLN A 96 -8.96 18.84 26.73
CA GLN A 96 -7.75 18.02 26.58
C GLN A 96 -6.62 18.43 27.56
N ASP A 97 -6.97 18.79 28.79
CA ASP A 97 -6.08 19.19 29.86
C ASP A 97 -5.80 18.07 30.88
N GLU A 98 -6.57 17.01 30.82
CA GLU A 98 -6.38 15.78 31.61
C GLU A 98 -6.35 14.54 30.73
N TYR A 99 -5.41 13.63 31.01
CA TYR A 99 -5.27 12.37 30.28
C TYR A 99 -5.19 11.19 31.26
N VAL A 100 -5.84 10.10 30.87
CA VAL A 100 -5.78 8.83 31.58
C VAL A 100 -5.28 7.71 30.65
N ARG A 101 -4.53 6.78 31.21
CA ARG A 101 -4.11 5.59 30.46
C ARG A 101 -5.32 4.67 30.24
N THR A 102 -5.66 4.49 28.99
CA THR A 102 -6.72 3.57 28.57
C THR A 102 -6.14 2.44 27.75
N SER A 103 -6.77 1.28 27.77
CA SER A 103 -6.37 0.15 26.92
C SER A 103 -7.59 -0.57 26.35
N HIS A 104 -7.42 -1.05 25.12
CA HIS A 104 -8.41 -1.85 24.42
C HIS A 104 -7.79 -3.15 23.91
N ARG A 105 -8.59 -4.21 23.91
CA ARG A 105 -8.24 -5.47 23.28
C ARG A 105 -9.34 -5.85 22.29
N MET A 106 -8.93 -6.23 21.07
CA MET A 106 -9.85 -6.58 20.01
C MET A 106 -9.39 -7.87 19.33
N ASP A 107 -10.35 -8.76 19.08
CA ASP A 107 -10.12 -10.08 18.50
C ASP A 107 -11.00 -10.23 17.26
N PHE A 108 -10.41 -10.74 16.18
CA PHE A 108 -11.10 -10.91 14.89
C PHE A 108 -10.73 -12.24 14.25
N TRP A 109 -11.66 -12.75 13.45
CA TRP A 109 -11.46 -13.93 12.62
C TRP A 109 -11.56 -13.57 11.14
N GLY A 110 -10.57 -14.00 10.39
CA GLY A 110 -10.55 -13.97 8.93
C GLY A 110 -10.49 -15.38 8.38
N TYR A 111 -10.95 -15.55 7.16
CA TYR A 111 -10.84 -16.81 6.44
C TYR A 111 -10.90 -16.55 4.94
N GLY A 112 -10.42 -17.51 4.18
CA GLY A 112 -10.47 -17.41 2.73
C GLY A 112 -10.17 -18.71 2.03
N ALA A 113 -10.38 -18.66 0.73
CA ALA A 113 -10.09 -19.76 -0.18
C ALA A 113 -9.52 -19.19 -1.49
N ALA A 114 -8.67 -19.97 -2.14
CA ALA A 114 -8.17 -19.66 -3.46
C ALA A 114 -8.07 -20.94 -4.30
N ALA A 115 -8.30 -20.80 -5.60
CA ALA A 115 -8.11 -21.83 -6.59
C ALA A 115 -7.27 -21.31 -7.75
N THR A 116 -6.32 -22.09 -8.21
CA THR A 116 -5.58 -21.85 -9.45
C THR A 116 -5.87 -23.00 -10.41
N TRP A 117 -6.23 -22.65 -11.63
CA TRP A 117 -6.40 -23.59 -12.71
C TRP A 117 -5.42 -23.29 -13.84
N PHE A 118 -4.52 -24.24 -14.11
CA PHE A 118 -3.61 -24.25 -15.26
C PHE A 118 -4.35 -24.85 -16.43
N ILE A 119 -4.91 -23.99 -17.30
CA ILE A 119 -5.83 -24.37 -18.39
C ILE A 119 -5.06 -25.13 -19.48
N ILE A 120 -3.97 -24.51 -19.93
CA ILE A 120 -2.97 -25.06 -20.85
C ILE A 120 -1.61 -24.52 -20.45
N ASP A 121 -0.54 -25.01 -21.07
CA ASP A 121 0.80 -24.51 -20.82
C ASP A 121 0.86 -23.00 -21.03
N GLY A 122 1.33 -22.29 -19.99
CA GLY A 122 1.43 -20.85 -19.96
C GLY A 122 0.13 -20.09 -19.66
N LEU A 123 -1.06 -20.71 -19.73
CA LEU A 123 -2.34 -20.04 -19.44
C LEU A 123 -2.91 -20.54 -18.11
N GLN A 124 -3.09 -19.63 -17.16
CA GLN A 124 -3.70 -19.95 -15.87
C GLN A 124 -4.72 -18.91 -15.45
N THR A 125 -5.68 -19.34 -14.65
CA THR A 125 -6.61 -18.46 -13.94
C THR A 125 -6.51 -18.69 -12.45
N LYS A 126 -6.66 -17.60 -11.68
CA LYS A 126 -6.68 -17.61 -10.21
C LYS A 126 -7.95 -16.94 -9.73
N LEU A 127 -8.67 -17.62 -8.86
CA LEU A 127 -9.84 -17.10 -8.16
C LEU A 127 -9.51 -17.08 -6.68
N SER A 128 -9.81 -15.98 -5.98
CA SER A 128 -9.65 -15.91 -4.53
C SER A 128 -10.77 -15.13 -3.88
N TYR A 129 -11.12 -15.58 -2.68
CA TYR A 129 -11.99 -14.87 -1.76
C TYR A 129 -11.38 -14.86 -0.38
N GLU A 130 -11.47 -13.71 0.29
CA GLU A 130 -10.99 -13.55 1.67
C GLU A 130 -11.90 -12.61 2.45
N LYS A 131 -12.34 -13.04 3.63
CA LYS A 131 -12.79 -12.15 4.70
C LYS A 131 -11.55 -11.76 5.51
N ALA A 132 -11.07 -10.52 5.31
CA ALA A 132 -9.85 -10.01 5.90
C ALA A 132 -10.13 -8.99 7.01
N CYS A 133 -9.16 -8.86 7.92
CA CYS A 133 -9.09 -7.79 8.91
C CYS A 133 -7.77 -7.04 8.72
N ARG A 134 -7.82 -5.70 8.57
CA ARG A 134 -6.66 -4.82 8.58
C ARG A 134 -6.55 -4.15 9.93
N LEU A 135 -5.55 -4.52 10.70
CA LEU A 135 -5.25 -3.87 11.99
C LEU A 135 -4.71 -2.46 11.74
N PRO A 136 -5.10 -1.46 12.55
CA PRO A 136 -4.60 -0.08 12.42
C PRO A 136 -3.08 -0.01 12.49
N THR A 137 -2.49 0.97 11.80
CA THR A 137 -1.05 1.26 11.88
C THR A 137 -0.70 1.97 13.19
N ILE A 138 0.59 2.16 13.44
CA ILE A 138 1.08 2.90 14.62
C ILE A 138 0.67 4.37 14.52
N GLU A 139 0.77 4.94 13.31
CA GLU A 139 0.38 6.32 13.02
C GLU A 139 -1.12 6.53 13.21
N GLU A 140 -1.95 5.59 12.76
CA GLU A 140 -3.40 5.67 12.93
C GLU A 140 -3.82 5.64 14.41
N MET A 141 -3.08 4.89 15.26
CA MET A 141 -3.37 4.78 16.69
C MET A 141 -2.73 5.85 17.55
N PHE A 142 -1.52 6.32 17.20
CA PHE A 142 -0.72 7.18 18.07
C PHE A 142 -0.30 8.51 17.44
N GLY A 143 -0.48 8.69 16.13
CA GLY A 143 0.00 9.86 15.39
C GLY A 143 1.53 9.93 15.29
N ASP A 144 2.02 11.08 14.85
CA ASP A 144 3.45 11.42 14.77
C ASP A 144 3.90 12.42 15.85
N GLU A 145 2.93 12.92 16.65
CA GLU A 145 3.11 13.88 17.75
C GLU A 145 3.39 15.33 17.32
N ASP A 146 3.30 15.62 16.03
CA ASP A 146 3.49 16.96 15.48
C ASP A 146 2.27 17.39 14.64
N LEU A 147 2.08 16.75 13.49
CA LEU A 147 1.06 17.11 12.52
C LEU A 147 -0.11 16.11 12.47
N GLU A 148 0.07 14.92 13.01
CA GLU A 148 -0.92 13.85 13.00
C GLU A 148 -1.29 13.40 14.41
N THR A 149 -2.57 13.44 14.70
CA THR A 149 -3.15 12.92 15.94
C THR A 149 -3.69 11.52 15.72
N GLY A 150 -3.28 10.58 16.57
CA GLY A 150 -3.79 9.21 16.55
C GLY A 150 -5.05 9.06 17.38
N ASP A 151 -5.77 7.96 17.14
CA ASP A 151 -6.91 7.53 17.96
C ASP A 151 -6.74 6.06 18.36
N ILE A 152 -6.51 5.82 19.66
CA ILE A 152 -6.39 4.44 20.17
C ILE A 152 -7.71 3.66 20.16
N GLY A 153 -8.83 4.34 19.98
CA GLY A 153 -10.17 3.77 19.81
C GLY A 153 -10.49 3.33 18.39
N ILE A 154 -9.60 3.62 17.43
CA ILE A 154 -9.84 3.30 16.02
C ILE A 154 -10.03 1.79 15.80
N LYS A 155 -11.11 1.43 15.12
CA LYS A 155 -11.47 0.03 14.86
C LYS A 155 -10.73 -0.51 13.66
N PRO A 156 -10.29 -1.78 13.67
CA PRO A 156 -9.77 -2.45 12.49
C PRO A 156 -10.78 -2.49 11.34
N GLU A 157 -10.28 -2.32 10.11
CA GLU A 157 -11.11 -2.53 8.92
C GLU A 157 -11.43 -4.00 8.73
N ARG A 158 -12.65 -4.29 8.34
CA ARG A 158 -13.11 -5.63 8.00
C ARG A 158 -13.60 -5.64 6.56
N SER A 159 -13.02 -6.50 5.74
CA SER A 159 -13.36 -6.51 4.32
C SER A 159 -13.65 -7.89 3.78
N HIS A 160 -14.54 -7.94 2.79
CA HIS A 160 -14.76 -9.07 1.90
C HIS A 160 -14.08 -8.77 0.57
N ASN A 161 -13.09 -9.56 0.22
CA ASN A 161 -12.26 -9.38 -0.97
C ASN A 161 -12.49 -10.52 -1.94
N GLY A 162 -12.76 -10.22 -3.20
CA GLY A 162 -12.84 -11.17 -4.30
C GLY A 162 -11.90 -10.74 -5.42
N ASN A 163 -11.08 -11.66 -5.94
CA ASN A 163 -10.18 -11.39 -7.06
C ASN A 163 -10.27 -12.52 -8.08
N ILE A 164 -10.21 -12.15 -9.35
CA ILE A 164 -10.10 -13.06 -10.49
C ILE A 164 -8.94 -12.55 -11.34
N ASN A 165 -7.94 -13.40 -11.60
CA ASN A 165 -6.82 -13.08 -12.47
C ASN A 165 -6.71 -14.15 -13.56
N LEU A 166 -6.47 -13.72 -14.79
CA LEU A 166 -6.10 -14.53 -15.92
C LEU A 166 -4.71 -14.12 -16.38
N SER A 167 -3.78 -15.05 -16.48
CA SER A 167 -2.43 -14.76 -16.95
C SER A 167 -1.99 -15.76 -18.03
N TYR A 168 -1.27 -15.23 -19.01
CA TYR A 168 -0.66 -15.99 -20.08
C TYR A 168 0.84 -15.67 -20.17
N SER A 169 1.66 -16.72 -20.18
CA SER A 169 3.11 -16.60 -20.32
C SER A 169 3.59 -17.61 -21.36
N ASN A 170 4.27 -17.15 -22.39
CA ASN A 170 4.83 -18.06 -23.40
C ASN A 170 6.14 -17.52 -23.98
N ARG A 171 6.91 -18.44 -24.57
CA ARG A 171 8.16 -18.14 -25.26
C ARG A 171 8.21 -18.80 -26.62
N PHE A 172 8.37 -17.97 -27.66
CA PHE A 172 8.45 -18.40 -29.05
C PHE A 172 9.84 -18.00 -29.62
N GLY A 173 10.76 -18.93 -29.63
CA GLY A 173 12.14 -18.64 -30.03
C GLY A 173 12.79 -17.55 -29.18
N GLN A 174 13.02 -16.38 -29.76
CA GLN A 174 13.58 -15.22 -29.05
C GLN A 174 12.53 -14.31 -28.38
N HIS A 175 11.24 -14.52 -28.66
CA HIS A 175 10.15 -13.74 -28.12
C HIS A 175 9.64 -14.35 -26.82
N SER A 176 9.52 -13.54 -25.78
CA SER A 176 8.87 -13.90 -24.51
C SER A 176 7.75 -12.93 -24.26
N ILE A 177 6.56 -13.43 -23.96
CA ILE A 177 5.38 -12.62 -23.66
C ILE A 177 4.78 -13.05 -22.33
N TYR A 178 4.36 -12.07 -21.54
CA TYR A 178 3.55 -12.24 -20.36
C TYR A 178 2.42 -11.22 -20.38
N LEU A 179 1.19 -11.71 -20.22
CA LEU A 179 -0.03 -10.92 -20.11
C LEU A 179 -0.75 -11.31 -18.84
N GLU A 180 -1.27 -10.33 -18.12
CA GLU A 180 -2.14 -10.58 -16.98
C GLU A 180 -3.29 -9.57 -16.98
N GLY A 181 -4.52 -10.05 -16.74
CA GLY A 181 -5.69 -9.23 -16.50
C GLY A 181 -6.36 -9.66 -15.20
N GLY A 182 -6.74 -8.70 -14.36
CA GLY A 182 -7.35 -8.95 -13.07
C GLY A 182 -8.61 -8.12 -12.83
N LEU A 183 -9.56 -8.70 -12.11
CA LEU A 183 -10.74 -8.04 -11.56
C LEU A 183 -10.66 -8.06 -10.04
N VAL A 184 -10.96 -6.93 -9.40
CA VAL A 184 -10.92 -6.75 -7.96
C VAL A 184 -12.27 -6.25 -7.46
N TYR A 185 -12.78 -6.91 -6.43
CA TYR A 185 -13.93 -6.48 -5.66
C TYR A 185 -13.59 -6.49 -4.17
N ARG A 186 -13.86 -5.38 -3.47
CA ARG A 186 -13.71 -5.29 -2.02
C ARG A 186 -14.88 -4.51 -1.44
N ASP A 187 -15.48 -5.03 -0.38
CA ASP A 187 -16.48 -4.35 0.45
C ASP A 187 -15.91 -4.23 1.87
N THR A 188 -15.62 -3.00 2.30
CA THR A 188 -14.92 -2.72 3.56
C THR A 188 -15.85 -2.03 4.53
N LYS A 189 -15.92 -2.53 5.75
CA LYS A 189 -16.55 -1.89 6.91
C LYS A 189 -15.50 -1.27 7.80
N ASP A 190 -15.88 -0.20 8.50
CA ASP A 190 -14.99 0.55 9.40
C ASP A 190 -13.73 1.05 8.67
N TYR A 191 -13.88 1.48 7.39
CA TYR A 191 -12.77 1.97 6.57
C TYR A 191 -12.03 3.11 7.27
N ILE A 192 -10.73 3.01 7.41
CA ILE A 192 -9.91 4.02 8.09
C ILE A 192 -9.47 5.06 7.06
N GLN A 193 -9.88 6.30 7.29
CA GLN A 193 -9.56 7.43 6.44
C GLN A 193 -8.84 8.51 7.23
N ARG A 194 -7.79 9.08 6.62
CA ARG A 194 -7.14 10.29 7.11
C ARG A 194 -8.06 11.49 6.89
N ASN A 195 -8.28 12.26 7.92
CA ASN A 195 -9.09 13.47 7.91
C ASN A 195 -8.29 14.64 8.48
N ILE A 196 -8.64 15.87 8.10
CA ILE A 196 -8.04 17.07 8.71
C ILE A 196 -9.03 17.62 9.73
N MET A 197 -8.58 17.81 10.94
CA MET A 197 -9.36 18.37 12.04
C MET A 197 -8.85 19.76 12.40
N SER A 198 -9.78 20.65 12.73
CA SER A 198 -9.45 21.93 13.37
C SER A 198 -9.12 21.69 14.83
N MET A 199 -8.01 22.21 15.27
CA MET A 199 -7.57 22.18 16.66
C MET A 199 -7.77 23.56 17.32
N SER A 200 -7.71 23.59 18.64
CA SER A 200 -7.73 24.84 19.41
C SER A 200 -6.62 25.80 18.94
N GLY A 201 -6.92 27.09 18.89
CA GLY A 201 -5.98 28.14 18.47
C GLY A 201 -5.80 28.27 16.95
N GLY A 202 -6.76 27.79 16.13
CA GLY A 202 -6.73 27.93 14.66
C GLY A 202 -5.71 27.03 13.97
N LYS A 203 -5.18 26.03 14.64
CA LYS A 203 -4.30 25.01 14.07
C LYS A 203 -5.10 23.90 13.41
N TYR A 204 -4.50 23.24 12.45
CA TYR A 204 -5.04 22.03 11.80
C TYR A 204 -4.11 20.87 12.05
N ALA A 205 -4.67 19.71 12.36
CA ALA A 205 -3.93 18.45 12.43
C ALA A 205 -4.64 17.40 11.59
N ALA A 206 -3.89 16.47 11.06
CA ALA A 206 -4.47 15.28 10.47
C ALA A 206 -4.85 14.30 11.59
N SER A 207 -5.99 13.62 11.44
CA SER A 207 -6.39 12.52 12.31
C SER A 207 -6.96 11.37 11.48
N TYR A 208 -7.16 10.23 12.11
CA TYR A 208 -7.72 9.06 11.45
C TYR A 208 -9.08 8.72 12.04
N ILE A 209 -10.04 8.42 11.18
CA ILE A 209 -11.40 8.08 11.56
C ILE A 209 -11.85 6.79 10.87
N ASN A 210 -12.75 6.05 11.50
CA ASN A 210 -13.49 4.99 10.83
C ASN A 210 -14.62 5.65 10.01
N TYR A 211 -14.37 5.88 8.73
CA TYR A 211 -15.31 6.56 7.82
C TYR A 211 -16.63 5.79 7.62
N GLY A 212 -16.60 4.46 7.79
CA GLY A 212 -17.75 3.59 7.62
C GLY A 212 -17.58 2.61 6.46
N ASN A 213 -18.61 2.41 5.62
CA ASN A 213 -18.58 1.39 4.59
C ASN A 213 -18.10 1.96 3.26
N VAL A 214 -17.11 1.29 2.65
CA VAL A 214 -16.50 1.68 1.38
C VAL A 214 -16.47 0.47 0.45
N ARG A 215 -16.84 0.66 -0.81
CA ARG A 215 -16.79 -0.37 -1.84
C ARG A 215 -15.76 -0.05 -2.90
N THR A 216 -14.87 -0.99 -3.13
CA THR A 216 -13.86 -0.92 -4.19
C THR A 216 -14.20 -1.89 -5.31
N LYS A 217 -14.17 -1.41 -6.54
CA LYS A 217 -14.26 -2.21 -7.77
C LYS A 217 -13.21 -1.74 -8.74
N GLY A 218 -12.51 -2.67 -9.33
CA GLY A 218 -11.45 -2.30 -10.26
C GLY A 218 -11.02 -3.43 -11.17
N TYR A 219 -10.15 -3.07 -12.09
CA TYR A 219 -9.42 -3.99 -12.95
C TYR A 219 -7.99 -3.49 -13.18
N ASN A 220 -7.12 -4.44 -13.41
CA ASN A 220 -5.74 -4.19 -13.77
C ASN A 220 -5.35 -5.01 -14.99
N PHE A 221 -4.38 -4.51 -15.72
CA PHE A 221 -3.78 -5.19 -16.85
C PHE A 221 -2.26 -5.01 -16.79
N SER A 222 -1.52 -6.08 -17.04
CA SER A 222 -0.05 -6.08 -17.11
C SER A 222 0.41 -6.75 -18.39
N LEU A 223 1.41 -6.14 -19.02
CA LEU A 223 2.09 -6.66 -20.20
C LEU A 223 3.60 -6.67 -19.93
N ARG A 224 4.28 -7.77 -20.26
CA ARG A 224 5.73 -7.82 -20.42
C ARG A 224 6.06 -8.55 -21.71
N TYR A 225 6.93 -7.95 -22.48
CA TYR A 225 7.45 -8.52 -23.73
C TYR A 225 8.96 -8.39 -23.76
N ALA A 226 9.65 -9.45 -24.16
CA ALA A 226 11.08 -9.40 -24.36
C ALA A 226 11.43 -10.05 -25.71
N LEU A 227 12.39 -9.43 -26.40
CA LEU A 227 12.94 -9.93 -27.63
C LEU A 227 14.43 -10.24 -27.44
N GLY A 228 14.74 -11.53 -27.33
CA GLY A 228 16.08 -11.99 -27.07
C GLY A 228 16.69 -11.39 -25.80
N ARG A 229 17.87 -10.79 -25.97
CA ARG A 229 18.60 -10.11 -24.88
C ARG A 229 18.69 -8.61 -25.06
N TRP A 230 18.04 -8.06 -26.08
CA TRP A 230 18.28 -6.69 -26.49
C TRP A 230 17.09 -5.73 -26.38
N LEU A 231 15.86 -6.25 -26.19
CA LEU A 231 14.67 -5.44 -25.95
C LEU A 231 13.81 -6.05 -24.86
N SER A 232 13.33 -5.22 -23.93
CA SER A 232 12.28 -5.53 -22.99
C SER A 232 11.29 -4.36 -22.91
N ILE A 233 10.00 -4.67 -22.95
CA ILE A 233 8.90 -3.70 -22.82
C ILE A 233 8.02 -4.18 -21.69
N GLY A 234 7.70 -3.31 -20.74
CA GLY A 234 6.78 -3.53 -19.64
C GLY A 234 5.68 -2.47 -19.62
N GLY A 235 4.53 -2.83 -19.08
CA GLY A 235 3.45 -1.87 -18.83
C GLY A 235 2.40 -2.42 -17.89
N ASN A 236 1.89 -1.55 -17.04
CA ASN A 236 0.81 -1.83 -16.10
C ASN A 236 -0.24 -0.73 -16.23
N PHE A 237 -1.49 -1.13 -16.12
CA PHE A 237 -2.63 -0.23 -16.08
C PHE A 237 -3.57 -0.66 -14.96
N THR A 238 -4.03 0.27 -14.16
CA THR A 238 -5.00 0.01 -13.09
C THR A 238 -6.09 1.07 -13.11
N LYS A 239 -7.34 0.62 -13.04
CA LYS A 239 -8.49 1.46 -12.73
C LYS A 239 -9.24 0.88 -11.55
N MET A 240 -9.39 1.69 -10.50
CA MET A 240 -9.99 1.26 -9.24
C MET A 240 -10.91 2.35 -8.69
N ASN A 241 -12.21 2.09 -8.62
CA ASN A 241 -13.19 2.98 -8.03
C ASN A 241 -13.40 2.60 -6.57
N VAL A 242 -13.01 3.50 -5.67
CA VAL A 242 -13.23 3.41 -4.22
C VAL A 242 -14.39 4.35 -3.89
N CYS A 243 -15.55 3.81 -3.57
CA CYS A 243 -16.79 4.59 -3.42
C CYS A 243 -17.39 4.42 -2.03
N ASP A 244 -17.97 5.50 -1.53
CA ASP A 244 -18.83 5.46 -0.36
C ASP A 244 -20.02 4.51 -0.59
N ASN A 245 -20.22 3.57 0.32
CA ASN A 245 -21.31 2.59 0.24
C ASN A 245 -22.33 2.72 1.39
N MET A 246 -22.28 3.84 2.14
CA MET A 246 -23.24 4.13 3.19
C MET A 246 -24.49 4.81 2.62
N LYS A 247 -25.66 4.22 2.84
CA LYS A 247 -26.95 4.82 2.40
C LYS A 247 -27.36 5.99 3.29
N THR A 248 -26.99 5.96 4.55
CA THR A 248 -27.26 7.01 5.55
C THR A 248 -25.97 7.64 6.04
N SER A 249 -26.01 8.89 6.42
CA SER A 249 -24.84 9.58 7.02
C SER A 249 -24.45 8.94 8.35
N MET A 250 -23.16 8.98 8.68
CA MET A 250 -22.63 8.39 9.91
C MET A 250 -23.30 9.01 11.13
N GLY A 251 -23.83 8.15 12.04
CA GLY A 251 -24.52 8.62 13.25
C GLY A 251 -25.91 9.26 13.03
N SER A 252 -26.47 9.19 11.81
CA SER A 252 -27.75 9.81 11.45
C SER A 252 -28.62 8.88 10.62
N THR A 253 -29.93 9.12 10.61
CA THR A 253 -30.88 8.48 9.71
C THR A 253 -31.05 9.23 8.38
N ALA A 254 -30.39 10.40 8.22
CA ALA A 254 -30.47 11.21 7.01
C ALA A 254 -29.75 10.49 5.84
N ALA A 255 -30.29 10.66 4.63
CA ALA A 255 -29.69 10.10 3.42
C ALA A 255 -28.30 10.68 3.21
N ASN A 256 -27.34 9.80 2.87
CA ASN A 256 -25.97 10.20 2.61
C ASN A 256 -25.83 10.73 1.17
N ILE A 257 -25.55 12.00 1.03
CA ILE A 257 -25.34 12.67 -0.28
C ILE A 257 -24.12 12.13 -1.03
N ASN A 258 -23.18 11.51 -0.33
CA ASN A 258 -21.97 10.92 -0.91
C ASN A 258 -22.15 9.46 -1.34
N TYR A 259 -23.33 8.88 -1.14
CA TYR A 259 -23.58 7.48 -1.52
C TYR A 259 -23.24 7.20 -2.98
N LYS A 260 -22.43 6.18 -3.24
CA LYS A 260 -21.85 5.80 -4.55
C LYS A 260 -20.87 6.80 -5.16
N GLN A 261 -20.57 7.91 -4.49
CA GLN A 261 -19.52 8.80 -4.96
C GLN A 261 -18.15 8.28 -4.58
N ARG A 262 -17.12 8.62 -5.38
CA ARG A 262 -15.73 8.24 -5.07
C ARG A 262 -15.25 8.94 -3.81
N ILE A 263 -14.49 8.21 -3.01
CA ILE A 263 -13.72 8.79 -1.91
C ILE A 263 -12.69 9.75 -2.52
N SER A 264 -12.64 10.98 -2.00
CA SER A 264 -11.68 12.00 -2.41
C SER A 264 -10.26 11.63 -1.95
N ASN A 265 -9.26 12.31 -2.50
CA ASN A 265 -7.83 12.15 -2.17
C ASN A 265 -7.24 10.78 -2.55
N LEU A 266 -7.91 10.02 -3.42
CA LEU A 266 -7.45 8.73 -3.90
C LEU A 266 -7.39 8.74 -5.43
N PRO A 267 -6.22 8.50 -6.04
CA PRO A 267 -6.10 8.23 -7.46
C PRO A 267 -6.91 6.99 -7.84
N TYR A 268 -7.54 7.01 -9.02
CA TYR A 268 -8.39 5.90 -9.45
C TYR A 268 -8.03 5.32 -10.82
N ILE A 269 -7.19 6.01 -11.59
CA ILE A 269 -6.56 5.50 -12.81
C ILE A 269 -5.08 5.84 -12.74
N PHE A 270 -4.25 4.84 -12.88
CA PHE A 270 -2.81 4.99 -12.99
C PHE A 270 -2.22 3.92 -13.91
N ALA A 271 -1.16 4.30 -14.59
CA ALA A 271 -0.44 3.43 -15.50
C ALA A 271 1.06 3.72 -15.43
N ASP A 272 1.85 2.72 -15.69
CA ASP A 272 3.29 2.84 -15.88
C ASP A 272 3.73 1.98 -17.05
N SER A 273 4.80 2.40 -17.75
CA SER A 273 5.44 1.55 -18.72
C SER A 273 6.95 1.77 -18.76
N ASP A 274 7.67 0.75 -19.21
CA ASP A 274 9.10 0.79 -19.39
C ASP A 274 9.52 0.17 -20.72
N ILE A 275 10.57 0.73 -21.32
CA ILE A 275 11.25 0.19 -22.50
C ILE A 275 12.74 0.12 -22.18
N ASN A 276 13.31 -1.06 -22.31
CA ASN A 276 14.72 -1.29 -22.05
C ASN A 276 15.38 -1.83 -23.33
N LEU A 277 16.42 -1.14 -23.78
CA LEU A 277 17.26 -1.52 -24.90
C LEU A 277 18.66 -1.90 -24.40
N TYR A 278 19.22 -2.99 -24.92
CA TYR A 278 20.52 -3.49 -24.49
C TYR A 278 21.41 -3.75 -25.70
N TRP A 279 22.60 -3.16 -25.73
CA TRP A 279 23.65 -3.41 -26.71
C TRP A 279 24.78 -4.16 -26.02
N HIS A 280 24.81 -5.47 -26.25
CA HIS A 280 25.84 -6.33 -25.68
C HIS A 280 27.15 -6.24 -26.48
N ASN A 281 28.28 -6.42 -25.77
CA ASN A 281 29.63 -6.32 -26.33
C ASN A 281 29.94 -4.94 -26.94
N CYS A 282 29.29 -3.89 -26.45
CA CYS A 282 29.51 -2.51 -26.89
C CYS A 282 30.94 -2.07 -26.52
N ALA A 283 31.71 -1.60 -27.50
CA ALA A 283 33.12 -1.19 -27.41
C ALA A 283 34.11 -2.32 -27.00
N LYS A 284 33.75 -3.23 -26.10
CA LYS A 284 34.58 -4.38 -25.65
C LYS A 284 33.71 -5.59 -25.33
N LYS A 285 34.24 -6.81 -25.57
CA LYS A 285 33.58 -8.07 -25.17
C LYS A 285 33.29 -8.09 -23.65
N GLY A 286 32.05 -8.37 -23.29
CA GLY A 286 31.59 -8.36 -21.91
C GLY A 286 31.12 -7.02 -21.37
N ASN A 287 31.14 -5.96 -22.17
CA ASN A 287 30.52 -4.68 -21.84
C ASN A 287 29.09 -4.60 -22.41
N THR A 288 28.21 -3.87 -21.73
CA THR A 288 26.82 -3.67 -22.16
C THR A 288 26.46 -2.21 -21.99
N LEU A 289 25.91 -1.61 -23.04
CA LEU A 289 25.22 -0.33 -22.97
C LEU A 289 23.73 -0.62 -22.86
N SER A 290 23.04 0.01 -21.93
CA SER A 290 21.59 -0.07 -21.81
C SER A 290 20.95 1.31 -21.74
N LEU A 291 19.85 1.46 -22.46
CA LEU A 291 18.97 2.62 -22.39
C LEU A 291 17.63 2.17 -21.84
N THR A 292 17.23 2.74 -20.71
CA THR A 292 15.92 2.54 -20.09
C THR A 292 15.11 3.83 -20.23
N TYR A 293 13.94 3.71 -20.77
CA TYR A 293 12.90 4.73 -20.70
C TYR A 293 11.77 4.19 -19.81
N ASP A 294 11.33 4.97 -18.84
CA ASP A 294 10.17 4.66 -18.01
C ASP A 294 9.26 5.88 -17.88
N ASN A 295 7.97 5.62 -17.75
CA ASN A 295 6.98 6.66 -17.53
C ASN A 295 5.94 6.23 -16.51
N GLN A 296 5.29 7.23 -15.91
CA GLN A 296 4.20 7.05 -14.98
C GLN A 296 3.09 8.04 -15.29
N TYR A 297 1.87 7.53 -15.45
CA TYR A 297 0.66 8.31 -15.63
C TYR A 297 -0.22 8.21 -14.40
N LEU A 298 -0.71 9.35 -13.94
CA LEU A 298 -1.70 9.48 -12.88
C LEU A 298 -2.83 10.36 -13.39
N HIS A 299 -4.05 9.82 -13.41
CA HIS A 299 -5.22 10.59 -13.80
C HIS A 299 -5.65 11.56 -12.70
N SER A 300 -6.20 12.71 -13.09
CA SER A 300 -6.69 13.72 -12.17
C SER A 300 -7.71 13.16 -11.17
N PHE A 301 -7.65 13.63 -9.95
CA PHE A 301 -8.58 13.24 -8.90
C PHE A 301 -8.91 14.42 -7.99
N THR A 302 -10.09 14.35 -7.37
CA THR A 302 -10.57 15.41 -6.49
C THR A 302 -9.82 15.38 -5.17
N TYR A 303 -9.33 16.53 -4.75
CA TYR A 303 -8.88 16.78 -3.39
C TYR A 303 -9.99 17.42 -2.60
N TYR A 304 -10.29 16.89 -1.42
CA TYR A 304 -11.32 17.41 -0.54
C TYR A 304 -11.00 17.15 0.92
N THR A 305 -11.16 18.18 1.74
CA THR A 305 -11.22 18.05 3.20
C THR A 305 -12.33 18.94 3.72
N SER A 306 -13.23 18.38 4.50
CA SER A 306 -14.42 19.06 5.00
C SER A 306 -14.12 20.28 5.89
N ASN A 307 -12.93 20.33 6.48
CA ASN A 307 -12.60 21.30 7.53
C ASN A 307 -11.81 22.52 7.05
N ILE A 308 -11.47 22.63 5.77
CA ILE A 308 -10.77 23.80 5.21
C ILE A 308 -11.68 24.68 4.32
N GLY A 309 -13.00 24.50 4.44
CA GLY A 309 -13.97 25.35 3.75
C GLY A 309 -14.07 25.13 2.23
N ALA A 310 -13.40 24.10 1.70
CA ALA A 310 -13.47 23.78 0.29
C ALA A 310 -14.74 22.98 -0.02
N ASN A 311 -15.45 23.35 -1.08
CA ASN A 311 -16.53 22.54 -1.62
C ASN A 311 -15.94 21.32 -2.36
N LYS A 312 -16.67 20.20 -2.36
CA LYS A 312 -16.28 19.01 -3.08
C LYS A 312 -16.21 19.31 -4.58
N GLY A 313 -15.00 19.16 -5.16
CA GLY A 313 -14.74 19.42 -6.58
C GLY A 313 -14.04 20.75 -6.87
N ASP A 314 -13.93 21.67 -5.90
CA ASP A 314 -13.22 22.94 -6.09
C ASP A 314 -11.72 22.75 -6.30
N TYR A 315 -11.16 21.69 -5.73
CA TYR A 315 -9.73 21.38 -5.84
C TYR A 315 -9.52 20.03 -6.55
N VAL A 316 -8.68 20.07 -7.57
CA VAL A 316 -8.34 18.89 -8.37
C VAL A 316 -6.83 18.79 -8.47
N VAL A 317 -6.28 17.62 -8.13
CA VAL A 317 -4.92 17.26 -8.51
C VAL A 317 -4.95 16.94 -10.00
N PRO A 318 -4.18 17.66 -10.86
CA PRO A 318 -4.26 17.51 -12.31
C PRO A 318 -3.74 16.15 -12.78
N ASN A 319 -3.98 15.82 -14.04
CA ASN A 319 -3.29 14.70 -14.69
C ASN A 319 -1.78 14.91 -14.62
N GLN A 320 -1.05 13.85 -14.36
CA GLN A 320 0.40 13.87 -14.27
C GLN A 320 0.97 12.77 -15.17
N PHE A 321 1.96 13.13 -15.98
CA PHE A 321 2.63 12.19 -16.86
C PHE A 321 4.14 12.43 -16.82
N SER A 322 4.83 11.70 -15.96
CA SER A 322 6.28 11.82 -15.82
C SER A 322 7.01 10.88 -16.75
N HIS A 323 8.13 11.33 -17.30
CA HIS A 323 8.98 10.59 -18.20
C HIS A 323 10.41 10.60 -17.69
N ASN A 324 11.04 9.44 -17.61
CA ASN A 324 12.40 9.29 -17.12
C ASN A 324 13.24 8.54 -18.16
N MET A 325 14.53 8.81 -18.19
CA MET A 325 15.48 8.15 -19.08
C MET A 325 16.78 7.86 -18.34
N THR A 326 17.26 6.65 -18.46
CA THR A 326 18.51 6.22 -17.84
C THR A 326 19.40 5.55 -18.88
N LEU A 327 20.62 6.05 -19.01
CA LEU A 327 21.69 5.43 -19.82
C LEU A 327 22.71 4.80 -18.89
N THR A 328 22.97 3.50 -19.03
CA THR A 328 23.94 2.76 -18.21
C THR A 328 24.97 2.06 -19.07
N TYR A 329 26.24 2.28 -18.78
CA TYR A 329 27.34 1.55 -19.37
C TYR A 329 27.97 0.63 -18.32
N SER A 330 27.84 -0.68 -18.54
CA SER A 330 28.40 -1.74 -17.69
C SER A 330 29.64 -2.34 -18.32
N MET A 331 30.72 -2.43 -17.56
CA MET A 331 32.03 -2.89 -17.99
C MET A 331 32.44 -4.16 -17.26
N MET A 332 33.31 -4.97 -17.88
CA MET A 332 33.86 -6.18 -17.28
C MET A 332 32.80 -7.14 -16.71
N ARG A 333 31.78 -7.45 -17.52
CA ARG A 333 30.65 -8.30 -17.15
C ARG A 333 29.86 -7.78 -15.93
N GLY A 334 29.76 -6.44 -15.78
CA GLY A 334 29.02 -5.80 -14.70
C GLY A 334 29.81 -5.47 -13.44
N ARG A 335 31.13 -5.72 -13.43
CA ARG A 335 31.99 -5.36 -12.29
C ARG A 335 32.02 -3.85 -12.04
N TYR A 336 32.01 -3.06 -13.10
CA TYR A 336 31.92 -1.60 -13.04
C TYR A 336 30.72 -1.14 -13.86
N SER A 337 29.97 -0.18 -13.35
CA SER A 337 28.93 0.48 -14.14
C SER A 337 28.86 1.96 -13.83
N VAL A 338 28.59 2.75 -14.89
CA VAL A 338 28.34 4.18 -14.81
C VAL A 338 26.96 4.41 -15.40
N SER A 339 26.12 5.14 -14.68
CA SER A 339 24.76 5.48 -15.14
C SER A 339 24.54 6.99 -15.08
N MET A 340 23.84 7.50 -16.07
CA MET A 340 23.29 8.85 -16.11
C MET A 340 21.77 8.73 -16.20
N GLU A 341 21.07 9.41 -15.31
CA GLU A 341 19.61 9.40 -15.22
C GLU A 341 19.07 10.82 -15.33
N CYS A 342 18.05 11.00 -16.16
CA CYS A 342 17.27 12.23 -16.24
C CYS A 342 15.84 11.90 -15.83
N ARG A 343 15.43 12.38 -14.68
CA ARG A 343 14.04 12.24 -14.18
C ARG A 343 13.20 13.39 -14.65
N ASN A 344 11.95 13.09 -14.98
CA ASN A 344 10.98 14.07 -15.45
C ASN A 344 11.57 14.96 -16.56
N PHE A 345 12.10 14.33 -17.62
CA PHE A 345 12.84 15.08 -18.67
C PHE A 345 11.97 16.06 -19.45
N THR A 346 10.64 15.88 -19.42
CA THR A 346 9.66 16.81 -19.98
C THR A 346 9.41 18.03 -19.10
N ASP A 347 9.92 18.03 -17.85
CA ASP A 347 9.72 19.09 -16.85
C ASP A 347 8.24 19.31 -16.48
N GLU A 348 7.45 18.24 -16.47
CA GLU A 348 6.04 18.25 -16.09
C GLU A 348 5.87 18.65 -14.63
N LYS A 349 4.82 19.42 -14.33
CA LYS A 349 4.48 19.77 -12.94
C LYS A 349 3.82 18.57 -12.26
N LEU A 350 4.55 17.94 -11.37
CA LEU A 350 4.10 16.77 -10.61
C LEU A 350 3.73 17.18 -9.18
N TYR A 351 2.70 16.54 -8.63
CA TYR A 351 2.20 16.81 -7.29
C TYR A 351 2.05 15.51 -6.52
N ASP A 352 2.44 15.51 -5.23
CA ASP A 352 2.14 14.42 -4.31
C ASP A 352 0.72 14.54 -3.77
N ASN A 353 0.35 15.78 -3.47
CA ASN A 353 -0.93 16.15 -2.91
C ASN A 353 -1.36 17.49 -3.49
N PHE A 354 -2.54 17.98 -3.14
CA PHE A 354 -2.99 19.29 -3.59
C PHE A 354 -1.96 20.37 -3.19
N SER A 355 -1.55 21.18 -4.19
CA SER A 355 -0.57 22.28 -4.06
C SER A 355 0.85 21.87 -3.60
N LEU A 356 1.12 20.61 -3.34
CA LEU A 356 2.44 20.14 -2.95
C LEU A 356 3.19 19.64 -4.19
N GLN A 357 3.90 20.55 -4.85
CA GLN A 357 4.63 20.26 -6.07
C GLN A 357 5.94 19.53 -5.77
N LYS A 358 6.22 18.46 -6.53
CA LYS A 358 7.51 17.75 -6.53
C LYS A 358 8.58 18.54 -7.26
N ALA A 359 9.84 18.13 -7.06
CA ALA A 359 10.94 18.63 -7.88
C ALA A 359 10.66 18.41 -9.37
N GLY A 360 11.01 19.39 -10.21
CA GLY A 360 10.95 19.30 -11.65
C GLY A 360 12.01 18.35 -12.23
N ARG A 361 12.52 18.67 -13.43
CA ARG A 361 13.59 17.89 -14.07
C ARG A 361 14.83 17.81 -13.19
N ALA A 362 15.35 16.58 -13.03
CA ALA A 362 16.54 16.32 -12.21
C ALA A 362 17.49 15.37 -12.93
N PHE A 363 18.80 15.59 -12.76
CA PHE A 363 19.86 14.78 -13.33
C PHE A 363 20.64 14.08 -12.23
N TYR A 364 20.95 12.80 -12.42
CA TYR A 364 21.69 11.99 -11.46
C TYR A 364 22.82 11.24 -12.16
N GLY A 365 23.99 11.15 -11.51
CA GLY A 365 25.12 10.31 -11.90
C GLY A 365 25.32 9.23 -10.85
N LYS A 366 25.56 7.98 -11.27
CA LYS A 366 25.80 6.86 -10.38
C LYS A 366 26.96 6.02 -10.88
N VAL A 367 27.89 5.73 -9.99
CA VAL A 367 28.99 4.75 -10.22
C VAL A 367 28.79 3.57 -9.28
N ARG A 368 28.87 2.36 -9.81
CA ARG A 368 28.78 1.12 -9.04
C ARG A 368 30.00 0.25 -9.30
N VAL A 369 30.55 -0.30 -8.24
CA VAL A 369 31.67 -1.26 -8.28
C VAL A 369 31.22 -2.51 -7.51
N HIS A 370 31.40 -3.68 -8.14
CA HIS A 370 31.20 -4.99 -7.50
C HIS A 370 32.57 -5.62 -7.28
N PHE A 371 32.87 -5.99 -6.06
CA PHE A 371 34.13 -6.63 -5.64
C PHE A 371 34.00 -8.14 -5.69
#